data_c62dce00c5707f453e11ba9c9f5c854d
#
_entry.id   c62dce00c5707f453e11ba9c9f5c854d
#
_cell.length_a   1.000
_cell.length_b   1.000
_cell.length_c   1.000
_cell.angle_alpha   90.00
_cell.angle_beta   90.00
_cell.angle_gamma   90.00
#
_symmetry.space_group_name_H-M   'P 1'
#
loop_
_entity.id
_entity.type
_entity.pdbx_description
1 polymer ?
#
loop_
_entity_poly.entity_id
_entity_poly.type
_entity_poly.pdbx_seq_one_letter_code
_entity_poly.pdbx_strand_id
1 'polypeptide(L)'
;LENQYFTSDELNVKNRAFLWGDSVKVSFFVRNGGLIMDEECYFFLMASMRKMRMNIPLTYTLEFFQTLFQKEIIEGKGVKNGIINFQVFRNTDSITLAKSSVSYFYEVSEMADVLAVHQRPLELDLIKEINVNNNLLSNIRVHCPENIYGAIYAQENDLDDVILLNPNKRIARTTAG
;
A
#
# COMPACT_ATOMS: atom_id res chain seq x y z
N LEU A 1 -13.31 19.40 3.99
CA LEU A 1 -13.82 18.35 4.89
C LEU A 1 -12.70 17.43 5.28
N GLU A 2 -12.51 17.39 6.46
CA GLU A 2 -11.62 16.97 7.49
C GLU A 2 -11.16 15.54 7.33
N ASN A 3 -9.86 15.36 7.47
CA ASN A 3 -9.22 14.07 7.67
C ASN A 3 -9.84 13.43 8.93
N GLN A 4 -10.72 12.47 8.77
CA GLN A 4 -11.21 11.70 9.89
C GLN A 4 -10.21 10.59 10.18
N TYR A 5 -9.63 10.62 11.36
CA TYR A 5 -8.92 9.48 11.93
C TYR A 5 -9.98 8.49 12.42
N PHE A 6 -9.93 7.28 11.91
CA PHE A 6 -10.79 6.21 12.41
C PHE A 6 -10.00 5.38 13.43
N THR A 7 -10.58 5.20 14.60
CA THR A 7 -10.17 4.10 15.47
C THR A 7 -10.74 2.79 14.91
N SER A 8 -10.16 1.66 15.27
CA SER A 8 -10.62 0.34 14.79
C SER A 8 -12.11 0.08 15.05
N ASP A 9 -12.65 0.70 16.10
CA ASP A 9 -14.06 0.55 16.51
C ASP A 9 -15.05 1.36 15.65
N GLU A 10 -14.54 2.30 14.84
CA GLU A 10 -15.35 3.16 13.97
C GLU A 10 -15.39 2.69 12.51
N LEU A 11 -14.63 1.64 12.16
CA LEU A 11 -14.63 1.08 10.81
C LEU A 11 -15.98 0.40 10.52
N ASN A 12 -16.76 1.04 9.66
CA ASN A 12 -18.03 0.45 9.20
C ASN A 12 -17.74 -0.73 8.28
N VAL A 13 -18.11 -1.93 8.71
CA VAL A 13 -17.97 -3.18 7.93
C VAL A 13 -18.69 -3.14 6.58
N LYS A 14 -19.64 -2.21 6.39
CA LYS A 14 -20.29 -1.97 5.10
C LYS A 14 -19.49 -1.07 4.17
N ASN A 15 -18.36 -0.52 4.64
CA ASN A 15 -17.51 0.30 3.78
C ASN A 15 -17.00 -0.52 2.59
N ARG A 16 -17.04 0.08 1.41
CA ARG A 16 -16.62 -0.61 0.17
C ARG A 16 -15.14 -0.99 0.17
N ALA A 17 -14.27 -0.34 0.93
CA ALA A 17 -12.88 -0.77 1.08
C ALA A 17 -12.80 -2.15 1.73
N PHE A 18 -13.65 -2.41 2.73
CA PHE A 18 -13.73 -3.72 3.37
C PHE A 18 -14.42 -4.76 2.47
N LEU A 19 -15.57 -4.40 1.86
CA LEU A 19 -16.37 -5.35 1.09
C LEU A 19 -15.77 -5.70 -0.28
N TRP A 20 -15.09 -4.74 -0.93
CA TRP A 20 -14.63 -4.88 -2.33
C TRP A 20 -13.18 -4.46 -2.55
N GLY A 21 -12.42 -4.14 -1.48
CA GLY A 21 -11.05 -3.69 -1.61
C GLY A 21 -10.90 -2.35 -2.34
N ASP A 22 -11.92 -1.47 -2.28
CA ASP A 22 -11.89 -0.17 -2.95
C ASP A 22 -11.01 0.84 -2.22
N SER A 23 -9.72 0.61 -2.31
CA SER A 23 -8.70 1.42 -1.67
C SER A 23 -7.42 1.44 -2.52
N VAL A 24 -6.46 2.25 -2.12
CA VAL A 24 -5.12 2.34 -2.70
C VAL A 24 -4.12 2.36 -1.56
N LYS A 25 -3.12 1.48 -1.63
CA LYS A 25 -2.04 1.39 -0.64
C LYS A 25 -0.72 1.83 -1.26
N VAL A 26 0.03 2.66 -0.55
CA VAL A 26 1.40 3.05 -0.90
C VAL A 26 2.24 3.06 0.36
N SER A 27 3.49 2.58 0.26
CA SER A 27 4.44 2.63 1.35
C SER A 27 5.33 3.86 1.21
N PHE A 28 5.51 4.61 2.29
CA PHE A 28 6.51 5.67 2.41
C PHE A 28 7.61 5.19 3.34
N PHE A 29 8.78 5.75 3.22
CA PHE A 29 9.97 5.25 3.91
C PHE A 29 10.59 6.33 4.78
N VAL A 30 10.95 5.97 6.01
CA VAL A 30 11.67 6.81 6.96
C VAL A 30 13.04 6.21 7.19
N ARG A 31 14.09 7.03 7.05
CA ARG A 31 15.46 6.64 7.34
C ARG A 31 16.20 7.74 8.07
N ASN A 32 16.82 7.41 9.20
CA ASN A 32 17.55 8.36 10.05
C ASN A 32 16.72 9.60 10.45
N GLY A 33 15.41 9.42 10.68
CA GLY A 33 14.50 10.50 11.04
C GLY A 33 14.12 11.44 9.90
N GLY A 34 14.32 11.03 8.65
CA GLY A 34 13.91 11.76 7.45
C GLY A 34 13.14 10.87 6.47
N LEU A 35 12.26 11.47 5.69
CA LEU A 35 11.58 10.78 4.59
C LEU A 35 12.56 10.56 3.43
N ILE A 36 12.48 9.42 2.78
CA ILE A 36 13.22 9.10 1.56
C ILE A 36 12.25 8.65 0.47
N MET A 37 12.50 9.04 -0.78
CA MET A 37 11.65 8.74 -1.95
C MET A 37 10.18 9.17 -1.76
N ASP A 38 9.94 10.18 -0.95
CA ASP A 38 8.60 10.67 -0.62
C ASP A 38 7.89 11.28 -1.82
N GLU A 39 8.62 11.94 -2.72
CA GLU A 39 8.07 12.50 -3.96
C GLU A 39 7.59 11.39 -4.90
N GLU A 40 8.40 10.34 -5.12
CA GLU A 40 8.05 9.19 -5.94
C GLU A 40 6.84 8.44 -5.37
N CYS A 41 6.84 8.21 -4.06
CA CYS A 41 5.72 7.58 -3.37
C CYS A 41 4.44 8.42 -3.47
N TYR A 42 4.56 9.74 -3.32
CA TYR A 42 3.45 10.68 -3.51
C TYR A 42 2.88 10.61 -4.92
N PHE A 43 3.73 10.71 -5.95
CA PHE A 43 3.24 10.64 -7.34
C PHE A 43 2.62 9.28 -7.66
N PHE A 44 3.17 8.20 -7.11
CA PHE A 44 2.56 6.88 -7.27
C PHE A 44 1.18 6.80 -6.62
N LEU A 45 1.02 7.38 -5.41
CA LEU A 45 -0.28 7.47 -4.72
C LEU A 45 -1.28 8.26 -5.57
N MET A 46 -0.92 9.47 -6.03
CA MET A 46 -1.80 10.32 -6.84
C MET A 46 -2.17 9.66 -8.17
N ALA A 47 -1.22 9.01 -8.83
CA ALA A 47 -1.49 8.28 -10.08
C ALA A 47 -2.44 7.09 -9.84
N SER A 48 -2.25 6.37 -8.75
CA SER A 48 -3.11 5.24 -8.37
C SER A 48 -4.53 5.68 -8.04
N MET A 49 -4.69 6.76 -7.27
CA MET A 49 -5.99 7.35 -6.97
C MET A 49 -6.72 7.82 -8.25
N ARG A 50 -6.00 8.43 -9.22
CA ARG A 50 -6.56 8.82 -10.52
C ARG A 50 -7.01 7.61 -11.33
N LYS A 51 -6.20 6.54 -11.40
CA LYS A 51 -6.58 5.29 -12.08
C LYS A 51 -7.84 4.69 -11.47
N MET A 52 -7.96 4.72 -10.16
CA MET A 52 -9.16 4.29 -9.42
C MET A 52 -10.30 5.29 -9.47
N ARG A 53 -10.14 6.42 -10.18
CA ARG A 53 -11.15 7.50 -10.28
C ARG A 53 -11.62 8.02 -8.93
N MET A 54 -10.73 8.08 -7.96
CA MET A 54 -11.02 8.66 -6.65
C MET A 54 -11.10 10.18 -6.73
N ASN A 55 -11.95 10.78 -5.91
CA ASN A 55 -12.03 12.24 -5.76
C ASN A 55 -10.87 12.71 -4.86
N ILE A 56 -9.77 13.14 -5.47
CA ILE A 56 -8.55 13.54 -4.76
C ILE A 56 -8.80 14.91 -4.11
N PRO A 57 -8.68 15.03 -2.78
CA PRO A 57 -8.79 16.32 -2.10
C PRO A 57 -7.71 17.29 -2.58
N LEU A 58 -8.05 18.57 -2.74
CA LEU A 58 -7.07 19.62 -3.10
C LEU A 58 -5.95 19.78 -2.07
N THR A 59 -6.22 19.37 -0.84
CA THR A 59 -5.26 19.38 0.28
C THR A 59 -4.22 18.27 0.20
N TYR A 60 -4.40 17.25 -0.67
CA TYR A 60 -3.45 16.15 -0.81
C TYR A 60 -2.26 16.58 -1.67
N THR A 61 -1.46 17.50 -1.13
CA THR A 61 -0.21 17.96 -1.73
C THR A 61 0.97 17.17 -1.16
N LEU A 62 2.13 17.21 -1.83
CA LEU A 62 3.35 16.62 -1.31
C LEU A 62 3.69 17.16 0.09
N GLU A 63 3.59 18.49 0.26
CA GLU A 63 3.82 19.18 1.55
C GLU A 63 2.87 18.69 2.65
N PHE A 64 1.61 18.40 2.31
CA PHE A 64 0.66 17.83 3.26
C PHE A 64 1.17 16.50 3.82
N PHE A 65 1.60 15.58 2.95
CA PHE A 65 2.11 14.26 3.38
C PHE A 65 3.43 14.38 4.13
N GLN A 66 4.34 15.22 3.67
CA GLN A 66 5.61 15.48 4.36
C GLN A 66 5.35 16.01 5.78
N THR A 67 4.46 16.98 5.91
CA THR A 67 4.09 17.58 7.22
C THR A 67 3.40 16.56 8.12
N LEU A 68 2.47 15.78 7.58
CA LEU A 68 1.76 14.73 8.31
C LEU A 68 2.75 13.71 8.88
N PHE A 69 3.61 13.16 8.04
CA PHE A 69 4.56 12.13 8.47
C PHE A 69 5.64 12.67 9.39
N GLN A 70 6.12 13.89 9.14
CA GLN A 70 7.08 14.53 10.02
C GLN A 70 6.52 14.71 11.44
N LYS A 71 5.35 15.33 11.55
CA LYS A 71 4.75 15.65 12.86
C LYS A 71 4.20 14.43 13.60
N GLU A 72 3.46 13.59 12.91
CA GLU A 72 2.72 12.49 13.56
C GLU A 72 3.60 11.27 13.84
N ILE A 73 4.58 11.01 12.98
CA ILE A 73 5.35 9.77 12.98
C ILE A 73 6.79 10.01 13.43
N ILE A 74 7.51 10.88 12.74
CA ILE A 74 8.94 11.07 13.03
C ILE A 74 9.11 11.80 14.38
N GLU A 75 8.47 12.93 14.55
CA GLU A 75 8.55 13.69 15.80
C GLU A 75 7.62 13.14 16.88
N GLY A 76 6.36 12.86 16.53
CA GLY A 76 5.32 12.46 17.48
C GLY A 76 5.56 11.07 18.07
N LYS A 77 5.97 10.08 17.25
CA LYS A 77 6.26 8.71 17.70
C LYS A 77 7.77 8.42 17.84
N GLY A 78 8.64 9.34 17.42
CA GLY A 78 10.08 9.17 17.52
C GLY A 78 10.67 8.15 16.54
N VAL A 79 9.96 7.85 15.44
CA VAL A 79 10.38 6.84 14.45
C VAL A 79 11.62 7.34 13.70
N LYS A 80 12.72 6.60 13.80
CA LYS A 80 13.96 6.90 13.08
C LYS A 80 14.09 6.14 11.77
N ASN A 81 13.68 4.89 11.74
CA ASN A 81 13.70 4.06 10.54
C ASN A 81 12.43 3.21 10.51
N GLY A 82 11.77 3.15 9.36
CA GLY A 82 10.55 2.38 9.23
C GLY A 82 9.83 2.57 7.91
N ILE A 83 8.77 1.80 7.73
CA ILE A 83 7.86 1.87 6.59
C ILE A 83 6.51 2.37 7.09
N ILE A 84 5.98 3.39 6.42
CA ILE A 84 4.63 3.91 6.64
C ILE A 84 3.74 3.32 5.54
N ASN A 85 2.92 2.36 5.88
CA ASN A 85 1.90 1.82 4.99
C ASN A 85 0.69 2.73 4.99
N PHE A 86 0.56 3.54 3.97
CA PHE A 86 -0.50 4.54 3.84
C PHE A 86 -1.59 4.02 2.90
N GLN A 87 -2.83 4.00 3.36
CA GLN A 87 -3.97 3.51 2.58
C GLN A 87 -5.06 4.55 2.50
N VAL A 88 -5.51 4.85 1.28
CA VAL A 88 -6.63 5.76 0.98
C VAL A 88 -7.80 4.93 0.48
N PHE A 89 -8.99 5.23 0.95
CA PHE A 89 -10.22 4.53 0.58
C PHE A 89 -11.39 5.50 0.42
N ARG A 90 -12.41 5.12 -0.35
CA ARG A 90 -13.64 5.91 -0.46
C ARG A 90 -14.49 5.75 0.79
N ASN A 91 -14.95 6.88 1.32
CA ASN A 91 -15.77 6.91 2.52
C ASN A 91 -17.26 6.75 2.17
N THR A 92 -17.65 5.57 1.69
CA THR A 92 -19.02 5.23 1.33
C THR A 92 -19.24 3.72 1.36
N ASP A 93 -20.48 3.32 1.55
CA ASP A 93 -20.98 1.95 1.43
C ASP A 93 -21.59 1.65 0.04
N SER A 94 -21.81 2.67 -0.78
CA SER A 94 -22.43 2.53 -2.10
C SER A 94 -21.41 2.36 -3.22
N ILE A 95 -21.48 1.24 -3.96
CA ILE A 95 -20.62 0.99 -5.12
C ILE A 95 -20.90 1.94 -6.30
N THR A 96 -22.11 2.46 -6.39
CA THR A 96 -22.53 3.32 -7.51
C THR A 96 -22.16 4.78 -7.31
N LEU A 97 -21.75 5.19 -6.11
CA LEU A 97 -21.41 6.59 -5.82
C LEU A 97 -19.99 6.90 -6.28
N ALA A 98 -19.86 7.42 -7.51
CA ALA A 98 -18.56 7.72 -8.11
C ALA A 98 -17.84 8.89 -7.40
N LYS A 99 -18.58 9.86 -6.88
CA LYS A 99 -18.04 11.06 -6.21
C LYS A 99 -18.28 11.00 -4.70
N SER A 100 -17.54 10.18 -4.01
CA SER A 100 -17.49 10.19 -2.54
C SER A 100 -16.19 10.83 -2.07
N SER A 101 -16.22 11.37 -0.84
CA SER A 101 -15.00 11.75 -0.15
C SER A 101 -14.08 10.54 0.04
N VAL A 102 -12.82 10.80 0.26
CA VAL A 102 -11.85 9.77 0.64
C VAL A 102 -11.40 9.99 2.06
N SER A 103 -11.09 8.89 2.72
CA SER A 103 -10.43 8.86 4.01
C SER A 103 -9.13 8.08 3.90
N TYR A 104 -8.27 8.19 4.89
CA TYR A 104 -7.04 7.41 4.93
C TYR A 104 -6.78 6.86 6.33
N PHE A 105 -5.98 5.82 6.37
CA PHE A 105 -5.28 5.40 7.58
C PHE A 105 -3.83 5.03 7.23
N TYR A 106 -3.00 4.91 8.24
CA TYR A 106 -1.64 4.45 8.07
C TYR A 106 -1.20 3.58 9.24
N GLU A 107 -0.31 2.66 8.93
CA GLU A 107 0.40 1.83 9.90
C GLU A 107 1.89 2.09 9.76
N VAL A 108 2.61 2.03 10.87
CA VAL A 108 4.06 2.23 10.90
C VAL A 108 4.72 0.95 11.40
N SER A 109 5.63 0.43 10.58
CA SER A 109 6.49 -0.71 10.93
C SER A 109 7.91 -0.20 11.10
N GLU A 110 8.38 -0.17 12.34
CA GLU A 110 9.76 0.20 12.63
C GLU A 110 10.73 -0.93 12.27
N MET A 111 11.91 -0.57 11.81
CA MET A 111 12.97 -1.53 11.47
C MET A 111 14.36 -0.91 11.68
N ALA A 112 15.40 -1.73 11.66
CA ALA A 112 16.76 -1.24 11.89
C ALA A 112 17.25 -0.32 10.76
N ASP A 113 17.02 -0.68 9.50
CA ASP A 113 17.28 0.16 8.31
C ASP A 113 16.39 -0.31 7.16
N VAL A 114 15.67 0.63 6.53
CA VAL A 114 14.79 0.36 5.38
C VAL A 114 15.54 -0.03 4.11
N LEU A 115 16.84 0.24 4.06
CA LEU A 115 17.72 -0.15 2.95
C LEU A 115 18.65 -1.32 3.30
N ALA A 116 18.38 -2.01 4.43
CA ALA A 116 19.17 -3.16 4.81
C ALA A 116 19.07 -4.26 3.73
N VAL A 117 20.25 -4.76 3.32
CA VAL A 117 20.34 -5.89 2.42
C VAL A 117 20.35 -7.18 3.23
N HIS A 118 19.57 -8.17 2.83
CA HIS A 118 19.61 -9.49 3.46
C HIS A 118 21.02 -10.09 3.37
N GLN A 119 21.51 -10.60 4.50
CA GLN A 119 22.85 -11.19 4.59
C GLN A 119 22.91 -12.60 4.00
N ARG A 120 21.76 -13.27 3.89
CA ARG A 120 21.64 -14.60 3.27
C ARG A 120 20.87 -14.50 1.95
N PRO A 121 21.11 -15.43 1.00
CA PRO A 121 20.24 -15.58 -0.15
C PRO A 121 18.79 -15.81 0.27
N LEU A 122 17.83 -15.26 -0.48
CA LEU A 122 16.42 -15.55 -0.32
C LEU A 122 16.04 -16.79 -1.13
N GLU A 123 15.23 -17.65 -0.54
CA GLU A 123 14.66 -18.81 -1.21
C GLU A 123 13.31 -18.43 -1.81
N LEU A 124 13.22 -18.50 -3.15
CA LEU A 124 12.03 -18.11 -3.90
C LEU A 124 11.60 -19.27 -4.81
N ASP A 125 10.30 -19.44 -4.96
CA ASP A 125 9.74 -20.30 -5.99
C ASP A 125 8.89 -19.50 -6.99
N LEU A 126 8.62 -20.12 -8.14
CA LEU A 126 7.86 -19.53 -9.23
C LEU A 126 6.50 -20.19 -9.33
N ILE A 127 5.44 -19.43 -9.03
CA ILE A 127 4.07 -19.91 -9.14
C ILE A 127 3.60 -19.86 -10.59
N LYS A 128 3.10 -21.00 -11.11
CA LYS A 128 2.63 -21.14 -12.48
C LYS A 128 1.10 -21.23 -12.59
N GLU A 129 0.42 -21.54 -11.48
CA GLU A 129 -1.02 -21.78 -11.42
C GLU A 129 -1.83 -20.50 -11.51
N ILE A 130 -1.26 -19.38 -11.08
CA ILE A 130 -1.89 -18.06 -11.11
C ILE A 130 -1.05 -17.08 -11.92
N ASN A 131 -1.74 -16.05 -12.44
CA ASN A 131 -1.07 -14.99 -13.20
C ASN A 131 -1.54 -13.62 -12.72
N VAL A 132 -0.63 -12.67 -12.64
CA VAL A 132 -0.94 -11.27 -12.45
C VAL A 132 -1.50 -10.68 -13.73
N ASN A 133 -2.68 -10.09 -13.68
CA ASN A 133 -3.27 -9.43 -14.85
C ASN A 133 -2.36 -8.34 -15.41
N ASN A 134 -2.38 -8.16 -16.74
CA ASN A 134 -1.67 -7.10 -17.43
C ASN A 134 -2.66 -6.08 -17.99
N ASN A 135 -3.04 -5.10 -17.17
CA ASN A 135 -3.97 -4.03 -17.55
C ASN A 135 -3.63 -2.73 -16.82
N LEU A 136 -4.43 -1.68 -17.02
CA LEU A 136 -4.24 -0.36 -16.40
C LEU A 136 -4.11 -0.40 -14.86
N LEU A 137 -4.72 -1.38 -14.21
CA LEU A 137 -4.81 -1.48 -12.75
C LEU A 137 -3.77 -2.44 -12.14
N SER A 138 -2.94 -3.08 -12.95
CA SER A 138 -2.02 -4.15 -12.52
C SER A 138 -1.02 -3.74 -11.45
N ASN A 139 -0.66 -2.45 -11.39
CA ASN A 139 0.27 -1.93 -10.40
C ASN A 139 -0.41 -1.28 -9.18
N ILE A 140 -1.73 -1.35 -9.08
CA ILE A 140 -2.45 -0.88 -7.89
C ILE A 140 -2.45 -2.03 -6.87
N ARG A 141 -1.79 -1.78 -5.74
CA ARG A 141 -1.59 -2.80 -4.70
C ARG A 141 -2.65 -2.71 -3.61
N VAL A 142 -3.85 -3.10 -3.97
CA VAL A 142 -4.92 -3.32 -3.01
C VAL A 142 -5.69 -4.52 -3.49
N HIS A 143 -6.26 -5.28 -2.63
CA HIS A 143 -7.09 -6.43 -2.96
C HIS A 143 -6.51 -7.27 -4.12
N CYS A 144 -5.31 -7.77 -3.91
CA CYS A 144 -4.61 -8.64 -4.84
C CYS A 144 -4.68 -10.09 -4.33
N PRO A 145 -5.71 -10.87 -4.71
CA PRO A 145 -5.84 -12.27 -4.28
C PRO A 145 -4.59 -13.09 -4.61
N GLU A 146 -3.92 -12.75 -5.73
CA GLU A 146 -2.68 -13.40 -6.16
C GLU A 146 -1.56 -13.23 -5.13
N ASN A 147 -1.46 -12.05 -4.50
CA ASN A 147 -0.45 -11.83 -3.46
C ASN A 147 -0.77 -12.61 -2.18
N ILE A 148 -2.06 -12.70 -1.82
CA ILE A 148 -2.50 -13.48 -0.65
C ILE A 148 -2.20 -14.96 -0.88
N TYR A 149 -2.58 -15.49 -2.04
CA TYR A 149 -2.28 -16.87 -2.42
C TYR A 149 -0.77 -17.14 -2.39
N GLY A 150 0.02 -16.26 -3.01
CA GLY A 150 1.47 -16.41 -3.07
C GLY A 150 2.13 -16.35 -1.69
N ALA A 151 1.67 -15.48 -0.81
CA ALA A 151 2.20 -15.38 0.56
C ALA A 151 1.89 -16.65 1.39
N ILE A 152 0.68 -17.21 1.24
CA ILE A 152 0.31 -18.48 1.88
C ILE A 152 1.15 -19.63 1.32
N TYR A 153 1.29 -19.71 -0.01
CA TYR A 153 2.13 -20.72 -0.66
C TYR A 153 3.58 -20.65 -0.18
N ALA A 154 4.16 -19.45 -0.07
CA ALA A 154 5.51 -19.28 0.45
C ALA A 154 5.62 -19.82 1.89
N GLN A 155 4.67 -19.49 2.75
CA GLN A 155 4.65 -19.98 4.13
C GLN A 155 4.51 -21.50 4.22
N GLU A 156 3.65 -22.11 3.41
CA GLU A 156 3.42 -23.56 3.40
C GLU A 156 4.64 -24.37 2.90
N ASN A 157 5.53 -23.72 2.13
CA ASN A 157 6.72 -24.35 1.54
C ASN A 157 8.04 -23.84 2.14
N ASP A 158 8.00 -23.14 3.27
CA ASP A 158 9.19 -22.59 3.96
C ASP A 158 10.05 -21.67 3.08
N LEU A 159 9.42 -20.93 2.15
CA LEU A 159 10.06 -19.97 1.25
C LEU A 159 10.03 -18.56 1.84
N ASP A 160 10.95 -17.71 1.40
CA ASP A 160 10.97 -16.29 1.78
C ASP A 160 9.91 -15.48 1.01
N ASP A 161 9.66 -15.80 -0.26
CA ASP A 161 8.65 -15.18 -1.11
C ASP A 161 8.42 -16.03 -2.36
N VAL A 162 7.54 -15.59 -3.25
CA VAL A 162 7.29 -16.23 -4.55
C VAL A 162 7.33 -15.23 -5.68
N ILE A 163 7.68 -15.74 -6.87
CA ILE A 163 7.68 -14.98 -8.11
C ILE A 163 6.36 -15.26 -8.84
N LEU A 164 5.63 -14.18 -9.14
CA LEU A 164 4.38 -14.22 -9.90
C LEU A 164 4.63 -13.83 -11.36
N LEU A 165 3.99 -14.56 -12.28
CA LEU A 165 4.08 -14.31 -13.71
C LEU A 165 2.87 -13.54 -14.23
N ASN A 166 3.04 -12.86 -15.34
CA ASN A 166 1.92 -12.35 -16.14
C ASN A 166 1.43 -13.42 -17.16
N PRO A 167 0.30 -13.19 -17.87
CA PRO A 167 -0.22 -14.13 -18.88
C PRO A 167 0.77 -14.46 -20.00
N ASN A 168 1.76 -13.62 -20.24
CA ASN A 168 2.82 -13.84 -21.23
C ASN A 168 4.02 -14.61 -20.66
N LYS A 169 3.89 -15.21 -19.48
CA LYS A 169 4.93 -15.96 -18.75
C LYS A 169 6.19 -15.14 -18.45
N ARG A 170 6.05 -13.83 -18.31
CA ARG A 170 7.13 -12.94 -17.85
C ARG A 170 6.97 -12.68 -16.38
N ILE A 171 8.09 -12.49 -15.68
CA ILE A 171 8.12 -12.10 -14.28
C ILE A 171 7.37 -10.77 -14.15
N ALA A 172 6.35 -10.74 -13.30
CA ALA A 172 5.57 -9.56 -12.98
C ALA A 172 6.03 -8.90 -11.69
N ARG A 173 6.10 -9.66 -10.61
CA ARG A 173 6.50 -9.19 -9.27
C ARG A 173 6.70 -10.38 -8.32
N THR A 174 7.16 -10.08 -7.11
CA THR A 174 6.99 -10.97 -5.95
C THR A 174 5.75 -10.56 -5.14
N THR A 175 5.43 -11.25 -4.04
CA THR A 175 4.29 -10.86 -3.20
C THR A 175 4.60 -9.62 -2.36
N ALA A 176 5.86 -9.45 -1.94
CA ALA A 176 6.30 -8.33 -1.10
C ALA A 176 6.71 -7.10 -1.92
N GLY A 177 7.16 -7.26 -3.19
CA GLY A 177 7.74 -6.16 -3.96
C GLY A 177 7.50 -6.13 -5.45
#